data_dae59d0b51d48ef83350faaff07bcbca
#
_entry.id   dae59d0b51d48ef83350faaff07bcbca
#
_cell.length_a   1.000
_cell.length_b   1.000
_cell.length_c   1.000
_cell.angle_alpha   90.00
_cell.angle_beta   90.00
_cell.angle_gamma   90.00
#
_symmetry.space_group_name_H-M   'P 1'
#
loop_
_entity.id
_entity.type
_entity.pdbx_description
1 polymer ?
#
loop_
_entity_poly.entity_id
_entity_poly.type
_entity_poly.pdbx_seq_one_letter_code
_entity_poly.pdbx_strand_id
1 'polypeptide(L)'
;MITLVLLAVSSAQGEDTDSLQLFLQQGDSCMRQYNTFEALHYYQSAFNYAEAQNVVQFSMEDADVHSKYIPEDRIPREVRMKLADCHYKRANYRQTAELLKNMPEDSLSHDAFRQLALSYQKQGDTDSYIFWAGQLLGRFPMDGEIVAGLTLAYAKNNQPQNGIICGLKYCQRDSTNILVNRALADAWFMNRDFTAASKLYERLLEQGDSTFNTLYSAGMCCSQVEDLERAYHYLKLAFLISGMQHAGCAYRLGVVCVDTKRYPEGLGYLDLATQMMQPDTTIMKAITLAKGEGYYLSQHYEEAVRAWKDHLNYNPSSVATYYNIANAYYYLLKDEKQGFAYYQQFLDKALEIEKPTPQLLEMIEKARKLCLTQ
;
A
#
# COMPACT_ATOMS: atom_id res chain seq x y z
N MET A 1 14.70 -38.36 -4.82
CA MET A 1 15.97 -39.10 -4.70
C MET A 1 17.07 -38.08 -4.79
N ILE A 2 17.50 -37.58 -3.61
CA ILE A 2 18.50 -36.53 -3.48
C ILE A 2 19.87 -37.21 -3.51
N THR A 3 20.61 -37.05 -4.59
CA THR A 3 21.96 -37.60 -4.70
C THR A 3 22.93 -36.59 -4.06
N LEU A 4 23.38 -36.89 -2.86
CA LEU A 4 24.51 -36.19 -2.21
C LEU A 4 25.77 -36.50 -3.01
N VAL A 5 26.32 -35.50 -3.71
CA VAL A 5 27.69 -35.60 -4.24
C VAL A 5 28.62 -35.00 -3.21
N LEU A 6 29.18 -35.84 -2.37
CA LEU A 6 30.41 -35.52 -1.60
C LEU A 6 31.60 -35.66 -2.55
N LEU A 7 32.11 -34.52 -3.05
CA LEU A 7 33.39 -34.48 -3.75
C LEU A 7 34.53 -34.23 -2.75
N ALA A 8 35.46 -35.16 -2.75
CA ALA A 8 36.67 -35.10 -1.96
C ALA A 8 37.52 -33.89 -2.34
N VAL A 9 37.98 -33.16 -1.34
CA VAL A 9 38.95 -32.07 -1.48
C VAL A 9 40.30 -32.66 -1.85
N SER A 10 40.77 -32.44 -3.08
CA SER A 10 42.18 -32.57 -3.46
C SER A 10 42.63 -31.31 -4.19
N SER A 11 43.71 -30.75 -3.75
CA SER A 11 44.36 -29.51 -4.14
C SER A 11 44.67 -29.38 -5.64
N ALA A 12 44.02 -28.41 -6.31
CA ALA A 12 44.57 -27.79 -7.54
C ALA A 12 43.90 -26.42 -7.75
N GLN A 13 44.70 -25.37 -7.67
CA GLN A 13 44.23 -23.97 -7.91
C GLN A 13 43.64 -23.68 -9.30
N GLY A 14 43.61 -24.66 -10.23
CA GLY A 14 43.02 -24.57 -11.55
C GLY A 14 41.58 -25.09 -11.66
N GLU A 15 41.14 -26.03 -10.79
CA GLU A 15 39.80 -26.63 -10.82
C GLU A 15 38.74 -25.79 -10.07
N ASP A 16 39.18 -24.94 -9.13
CA ASP A 16 38.27 -24.16 -8.30
C ASP A 16 37.59 -23.00 -9.02
N THR A 17 38.29 -22.39 -9.99
CA THR A 17 37.72 -21.32 -10.84
C THR A 17 36.66 -21.85 -11.79
N ASP A 18 36.77 -23.11 -12.19
CA ASP A 18 35.87 -23.78 -13.14
C ASP A 18 34.50 -24.04 -12.52
N SER A 19 34.43 -24.42 -11.25
CA SER A 19 33.17 -24.73 -10.55
C SER A 19 32.32 -23.47 -10.31
N LEU A 20 32.93 -22.36 -9.90
CA LEU A 20 32.23 -21.07 -9.72
C LEU A 20 31.67 -20.57 -11.05
N GLN A 21 32.48 -20.60 -12.10
CA GLN A 21 32.05 -20.20 -13.45
C GLN A 21 30.93 -21.08 -13.98
N LEU A 22 30.96 -22.39 -13.71
CA LEU A 22 29.91 -23.30 -14.12
C LEU A 22 28.56 -22.95 -13.47
N PHE A 23 28.52 -22.68 -12.15
CA PHE A 23 27.30 -22.24 -11.48
C PHE A 23 26.76 -20.93 -12.05
N LEU A 24 27.63 -19.95 -12.32
CA LEU A 24 27.22 -18.68 -12.93
C LEU A 24 26.65 -18.88 -14.33
N GLN A 25 27.28 -19.69 -15.17
CA GLN A 25 26.80 -19.99 -16.52
C GLN A 25 25.45 -20.71 -16.53
N GLN A 26 25.24 -21.67 -15.61
CA GLN A 26 23.96 -22.36 -15.45
C GLN A 26 22.88 -21.40 -14.98
N GLY A 27 23.16 -20.55 -13.98
CA GLY A 27 22.26 -19.50 -13.54
C GLY A 27 21.89 -18.53 -14.64
N ASP A 28 22.87 -18.06 -15.44
CA ASP A 28 22.66 -17.17 -16.58
C ASP A 28 21.81 -17.84 -17.67
N SER A 29 22.00 -19.14 -17.91
CA SER A 29 21.18 -19.91 -18.84
C SER A 29 19.72 -19.97 -18.40
N CYS A 30 19.47 -20.24 -17.12
CA CYS A 30 18.14 -20.23 -16.53
C CYS A 30 17.50 -18.84 -16.59
N MET A 31 18.26 -17.78 -16.29
CA MET A 31 17.77 -16.39 -16.39
C MET A 31 17.35 -16.01 -17.81
N ARG A 32 18.11 -16.42 -18.84
CA ARG A 32 17.72 -16.20 -20.24
C ARG A 32 16.42 -16.89 -20.62
N GLN A 33 16.07 -17.98 -19.94
CA GLN A 33 14.81 -18.72 -20.11
C GLN A 33 13.71 -18.24 -19.17
N TYR A 34 13.91 -17.13 -18.45
CA TYR A 34 13.01 -16.62 -17.40
C TYR A 34 12.74 -17.60 -16.25
N ASN A 35 13.56 -18.66 -16.11
CA ASN A 35 13.47 -19.62 -15.00
C ASN A 35 14.25 -19.10 -13.78
N THR A 36 13.66 -18.10 -13.11
CA THR A 36 14.26 -17.47 -11.93
C THR A 36 14.35 -18.41 -10.73
N PHE A 37 13.58 -19.51 -10.71
CA PHE A 37 13.63 -20.47 -9.62
C PHE A 37 14.93 -21.29 -9.62
N GLU A 38 15.26 -21.88 -10.75
CA GLU A 38 16.52 -22.62 -10.89
C GLU A 38 17.74 -21.69 -10.90
N ALA A 39 17.61 -20.50 -11.53
CA ALA A 39 18.66 -19.50 -11.51
C ALA A 39 19.06 -19.12 -10.09
N LEU A 40 18.08 -18.94 -9.19
CA LEU A 40 18.32 -18.64 -7.79
C LEU A 40 19.15 -19.75 -7.12
N HIS A 41 18.82 -21.00 -7.40
CA HIS A 41 19.55 -22.15 -6.84
C HIS A 41 21.02 -22.14 -7.29
N TYR A 42 21.29 -21.93 -8.56
CA TYR A 42 22.67 -21.88 -9.08
C TYR A 42 23.44 -20.66 -8.56
N TYR A 43 22.85 -19.48 -8.52
CA TYR A 43 23.53 -18.30 -7.96
C TYR A 43 23.77 -18.39 -6.46
N GLN A 44 22.86 -19.02 -5.71
CA GLN A 44 23.06 -19.31 -4.30
C GLN A 44 24.18 -20.33 -4.11
N SER A 45 24.28 -21.34 -4.97
CA SER A 45 25.39 -22.30 -4.96
C SER A 45 26.74 -21.62 -5.25
N ALA A 46 26.76 -20.69 -6.22
CA ALA A 46 27.95 -19.89 -6.52
C ALA A 46 28.34 -19.01 -5.31
N PHE A 47 27.39 -18.39 -4.65
CA PHE A 47 27.62 -17.56 -3.46
C PHE A 47 28.19 -18.39 -2.29
N ASN A 48 27.55 -19.51 -1.96
CA ASN A 48 27.98 -20.39 -0.89
C ASN A 48 29.36 -21.02 -1.17
N TYR A 49 29.64 -21.33 -2.44
CA TYR A 49 30.95 -21.82 -2.87
C TYR A 49 32.04 -20.77 -2.65
N ALA A 50 31.82 -19.53 -3.08
CA ALA A 50 32.75 -18.42 -2.90
C ALA A 50 32.99 -18.11 -1.39
N GLU A 51 31.94 -18.19 -0.57
CA GLU A 51 32.00 -18.01 0.88
C GLU A 51 32.86 -19.11 1.55
N ALA A 52 32.63 -20.38 1.16
CA ALA A 52 33.40 -21.51 1.71
C ALA A 52 34.90 -21.44 1.36
N GLN A 53 35.26 -21.04 0.14
CA GLN A 53 36.66 -20.83 -0.27
C GLN A 53 37.35 -19.76 0.56
N ASN A 54 36.63 -18.68 0.89
CA ASN A 54 37.17 -17.61 1.74
C ASN A 54 37.50 -18.09 3.17
N VAL A 55 36.66 -18.97 3.74
CA VAL A 55 36.88 -19.53 5.08
C VAL A 55 38.10 -20.44 5.10
N VAL A 56 38.33 -21.26 4.07
CA VAL A 56 39.48 -22.18 3.97
C VAL A 56 40.78 -21.39 3.83
N GLN A 57 40.83 -20.37 2.99
CA GLN A 57 42.03 -19.56 2.76
C GLN A 57 42.45 -18.78 4.01
N PHE A 58 41.47 -18.26 4.77
CA PHE A 58 41.71 -17.55 6.03
C PHE A 58 42.31 -18.46 7.12
N SER A 59 41.87 -19.72 7.21
CA SER A 59 42.38 -20.68 8.21
C SER A 59 43.82 -21.14 7.95
N MET A 60 44.32 -21.01 6.72
CA MET A 60 45.69 -21.38 6.34
C MET A 60 46.70 -20.24 6.47
N GLU A 61 46.29 -18.98 6.28
CA GLU A 61 47.17 -17.82 6.32
C GLU A 61 47.34 -17.18 7.73
N ASP A 62 46.39 -17.40 8.67
CA ASP A 62 46.29 -16.66 9.92
C ASP A 62 46.56 -17.49 11.22
N ALA A 63 47.38 -18.51 11.16
CA ALA A 63 47.75 -19.25 12.37
C ALA A 63 48.52 -18.39 13.41
N ASP A 64 48.92 -17.17 13.06
CA ASP A 64 49.81 -16.32 13.90
C ASP A 64 49.27 -14.90 14.22
N VAL A 65 48.05 -14.50 13.84
CA VAL A 65 47.57 -13.13 14.13
C VAL A 65 46.13 -13.12 14.68
N HIS A 66 46.03 -12.68 15.95
CA HIS A 66 44.78 -12.33 16.61
C HIS A 66 44.09 -11.11 15.96
N SER A 67 43.47 -11.27 14.83
CA SER A 67 42.60 -10.23 14.23
C SER A 67 41.22 -10.75 13.91
N LYS A 68 40.23 -10.23 14.61
CA LYS A 68 38.77 -10.51 14.47
C LYS A 68 38.15 -9.82 13.27
N TYR A 69 38.86 -9.47 12.24
CA TYR A 69 38.32 -8.76 11.08
C TYR A 69 38.29 -9.70 9.88
N ILE A 70 37.14 -10.31 9.64
CA ILE A 70 36.81 -10.95 8.35
C ILE A 70 36.39 -9.83 7.41
N PRO A 71 37.15 -9.49 6.37
CA PRO A 71 36.68 -8.53 5.40
C PRO A 71 35.47 -9.13 4.66
N GLU A 72 34.28 -8.53 4.77
CA GLU A 72 33.06 -8.92 4.03
C GLU A 72 33.22 -8.89 2.51
N ASP A 73 34.36 -8.46 2.00
CA ASP A 73 34.62 -8.09 0.61
C ASP A 73 35.17 -9.20 -0.31
N ARG A 74 35.23 -10.46 0.16
CA ARG A 74 35.87 -11.55 -0.62
C ARG A 74 34.94 -12.30 -1.57
N ILE A 75 33.60 -12.15 -1.45
CA ILE A 75 32.70 -12.75 -2.43
C ILE A 75 32.75 -11.94 -3.73
N PRO A 76 33.03 -12.58 -4.89
CA PRO A 76 33.13 -11.87 -6.16
C PRO A 76 31.91 -10.98 -6.41
N ARG A 77 32.16 -9.74 -6.78
CA ARG A 77 31.12 -8.72 -7.05
C ARG A 77 30.04 -9.23 -8.01
N GLU A 78 30.46 -9.94 -9.06
CA GLU A 78 29.58 -10.53 -10.06
C GLU A 78 28.58 -11.49 -9.43
N VAL A 79 29.03 -12.36 -8.53
CA VAL A 79 28.17 -13.33 -7.83
C VAL A 79 27.10 -12.61 -7.01
N ARG A 80 27.50 -11.61 -6.21
CA ARG A 80 26.54 -10.82 -5.42
C ARG A 80 25.52 -10.10 -6.28
N MET A 81 25.94 -9.45 -7.37
CA MET A 81 25.03 -8.73 -8.25
C MET A 81 24.06 -9.66 -9.00
N LYS A 82 24.51 -10.81 -9.48
CA LYS A 82 23.66 -11.79 -10.16
C LYS A 82 22.64 -12.40 -9.19
N LEU A 83 23.07 -12.74 -7.98
CA LEU A 83 22.18 -13.23 -6.94
C LEU A 83 21.15 -12.16 -6.52
N ALA A 84 21.58 -10.92 -6.36
CA ALA A 84 20.70 -9.80 -6.06
C ALA A 84 19.68 -9.53 -7.18
N ASP A 85 20.11 -9.55 -8.45
CA ASP A 85 19.21 -9.41 -9.60
C ASP A 85 18.14 -10.52 -9.63
N CYS A 86 18.56 -11.75 -9.36
CA CYS A 86 17.62 -12.87 -9.29
C CYS A 86 16.60 -12.69 -8.15
N HIS A 87 17.05 -12.28 -6.95
CA HIS A 87 16.16 -11.97 -5.84
C HIS A 87 15.21 -10.81 -6.18
N TYR A 88 15.71 -9.75 -6.81
CA TYR A 88 14.90 -8.59 -7.22
C TYR A 88 13.77 -9.00 -8.18
N LYS A 89 14.08 -9.78 -9.21
CA LYS A 89 13.10 -10.30 -10.18
C LYS A 89 12.06 -11.24 -9.56
N ARG A 90 12.38 -11.84 -8.43
CA ARG A 90 11.46 -12.66 -7.61
C ARG A 90 10.73 -11.86 -6.52
N ALA A 91 10.84 -10.53 -6.52
CA ALA A 91 10.30 -9.64 -5.51
C ALA A 91 10.82 -9.87 -4.07
N ASN A 92 11.96 -10.52 -3.94
CA ASN A 92 12.65 -10.73 -2.65
C ASN A 92 13.49 -9.49 -2.31
N TYR A 93 12.85 -8.35 -2.15
CA TYR A 93 13.51 -7.04 -2.04
C TYR A 93 14.42 -6.92 -0.83
N ARG A 94 14.08 -7.56 0.29
CA ARG A 94 14.93 -7.56 1.48
C ARG A 94 16.29 -8.21 1.20
N GLN A 95 16.29 -9.39 0.60
CA GLN A 95 17.50 -10.12 0.24
C GLN A 95 18.35 -9.35 -0.79
N THR A 96 17.68 -8.71 -1.76
CA THR A 96 18.37 -7.83 -2.72
C THR A 96 19.11 -6.69 -2.01
N ALA A 97 18.43 -5.99 -1.09
CA ALA A 97 19.04 -4.88 -0.35
C ALA A 97 20.20 -5.35 0.53
N GLU A 98 20.05 -6.47 1.25
CA GLU A 98 21.12 -7.04 2.10
C GLU A 98 22.38 -7.40 1.29
N LEU A 99 22.25 -7.93 0.09
CA LEU A 99 23.36 -8.27 -0.77
C LEU A 99 24.11 -7.05 -1.34
N LEU A 100 23.40 -5.95 -1.58
CA LEU A 100 23.96 -4.78 -2.29
C LEU A 100 24.38 -3.64 -1.36
N LYS A 101 23.72 -3.43 -0.21
CA LYS A 101 23.93 -2.25 0.66
C LYS A 101 25.36 -2.10 1.21
N ASN A 102 26.08 -3.22 1.38
CA ASN A 102 27.43 -3.23 1.92
C ASN A 102 28.50 -3.23 0.81
N MET A 103 28.10 -3.22 -0.46
CA MET A 103 29.05 -3.11 -1.57
C MET A 103 29.53 -1.66 -1.70
N PRO A 104 30.82 -1.44 -2.04
CA PRO A 104 31.29 -0.08 -2.33
C PRO A 104 30.44 0.54 -3.45
N GLU A 105 29.98 1.78 -3.25
CA GLU A 105 29.09 2.48 -4.19
C GLU A 105 29.67 2.51 -5.61
N ASP A 106 30.98 2.76 -5.73
CA ASP A 106 31.69 2.76 -7.03
C ASP A 106 31.70 1.39 -7.72
N SER A 107 31.40 0.34 -6.97
CA SER A 107 31.38 -1.02 -7.49
C SER A 107 30.02 -1.44 -8.04
N LEU A 108 28.95 -0.73 -7.69
CA LEU A 108 27.61 -1.04 -8.16
C LEU A 108 27.45 -0.59 -9.62
N SER A 109 26.94 -1.49 -10.45
CA SER A 109 26.45 -1.11 -11.78
C SER A 109 25.20 -0.22 -11.63
N HIS A 110 24.83 0.51 -12.67
CA HIS A 110 23.62 1.32 -12.69
C HIS A 110 22.38 0.49 -12.30
N ASP A 111 22.21 -0.71 -12.87
CA ASP A 111 21.07 -1.58 -12.59
C ASP A 111 21.06 -2.10 -11.15
N ALA A 112 22.22 -2.53 -10.64
CA ALA A 112 22.33 -2.99 -9.25
C ALA A 112 22.01 -1.86 -8.25
N PHE A 113 22.49 -0.64 -8.54
CA PHE A 113 22.21 0.52 -7.72
C PHE A 113 20.71 0.91 -7.74
N ARG A 114 20.07 0.84 -8.94
CA ARG A 114 18.61 1.00 -9.06
C ARG A 114 17.85 -0.05 -8.25
N GLN A 115 18.25 -1.32 -8.37
CA GLN A 115 17.62 -2.42 -7.63
C GLN A 115 17.75 -2.22 -6.11
N LEU A 116 18.87 -1.72 -5.62
CA LEU A 116 19.06 -1.39 -4.21
C LEU A 116 18.07 -0.31 -3.77
N ALA A 117 18.04 0.84 -4.45
CA ALA A 117 17.14 1.94 -4.13
C ALA A 117 15.66 1.51 -4.21
N LEU A 118 15.27 0.90 -5.33
CA LEU A 118 13.88 0.46 -5.54
C LEU A 118 13.47 -0.66 -4.58
N SER A 119 14.39 -1.49 -4.11
CA SER A 119 14.11 -2.50 -3.09
C SER A 119 13.64 -1.87 -1.78
N TYR A 120 14.25 -0.78 -1.34
CA TYR A 120 13.79 -0.04 -0.17
C TYR A 120 12.43 0.63 -0.41
N GLN A 121 12.21 1.18 -1.62
CA GLN A 121 10.91 1.73 -1.98
C GLN A 121 9.79 0.67 -1.91
N LYS A 122 10.04 -0.54 -2.43
CA LYS A 122 9.08 -1.66 -2.40
C LYS A 122 8.83 -2.20 -1.00
N GLN A 123 9.78 -2.06 -0.09
CA GLN A 123 9.62 -2.39 1.33
C GLN A 123 8.89 -1.30 2.13
N GLY A 124 8.67 -0.12 1.55
CA GLY A 124 8.08 1.03 2.24
C GLY A 124 9.07 1.78 3.16
N ASP A 125 10.35 1.45 3.09
CA ASP A 125 11.42 2.18 3.80
C ASP A 125 11.80 3.43 3.01
N THR A 126 11.05 4.51 3.28
CA THR A 126 11.19 5.77 2.57
C THR A 126 12.52 6.46 2.82
N ASP A 127 13.05 6.39 4.03
CA ASP A 127 14.30 7.07 4.39
C ASP A 127 15.50 6.42 3.69
N SER A 128 15.58 5.09 3.73
CA SER A 128 16.62 4.35 2.98
C SER A 128 16.47 4.54 1.47
N TYR A 129 15.24 4.59 0.95
CA TYR A 129 15.01 4.89 -0.46
C TYR A 129 15.53 6.28 -0.84
N ILE A 130 15.21 7.31 -0.07
CA ILE A 130 15.68 8.69 -0.31
C ILE A 130 17.21 8.73 -0.31
N PHE A 131 17.85 8.07 0.64
CA PHE A 131 19.31 8.00 0.72
C PHE A 131 19.92 7.36 -0.53
N TRP A 132 19.52 6.12 -0.85
CA TRP A 132 20.11 5.38 -1.96
C TRP A 132 19.76 5.95 -3.34
N ALA A 133 18.54 6.46 -3.52
CA ALA A 133 18.15 7.17 -4.74
C ALA A 133 18.96 8.45 -4.92
N GLY A 134 19.21 9.18 -3.83
CA GLY A 134 20.07 10.38 -3.86
C GLY A 134 21.50 10.07 -4.28
N GLN A 135 22.12 9.01 -3.73
CA GLN A 135 23.45 8.55 -4.11
C GLN A 135 23.49 8.10 -5.59
N LEU A 136 22.50 7.35 -6.04
CA LEU A 136 22.37 6.94 -7.43
C LEU A 136 22.35 8.14 -8.38
N LEU A 137 21.53 9.16 -8.07
CA LEU A 137 21.41 10.36 -8.91
C LEU A 137 22.68 11.23 -8.87
N GLY A 138 23.52 11.08 -7.85
CA GLY A 138 24.87 11.67 -7.85
C GLY A 138 25.73 11.18 -9.02
N ARG A 139 25.59 9.90 -9.40
CA ARG A 139 26.32 9.28 -10.52
C ARG A 139 25.53 9.27 -11.82
N PHE A 140 24.24 9.06 -11.76
CA PHE A 140 23.34 8.89 -12.91
C PHE A 140 22.17 9.91 -12.85
N PRO A 141 22.48 11.21 -13.02
CA PRO A 141 21.50 12.29 -12.78
C PRO A 141 20.35 12.35 -13.77
N MET A 142 20.41 11.55 -14.85
CA MET A 142 19.39 11.51 -15.88
C MET A 142 18.51 10.25 -15.81
N ASP A 143 18.53 9.52 -14.71
CA ASP A 143 17.58 8.44 -14.47
C ASP A 143 16.20 9.02 -14.09
N GLY A 144 15.36 9.25 -15.10
CA GLY A 144 14.08 9.91 -14.95
C GLY A 144 13.09 9.16 -14.01
N GLU A 145 13.14 7.83 -13.99
CA GLU A 145 12.28 7.05 -13.10
C GLU A 145 12.67 7.25 -11.63
N ILE A 146 13.96 7.22 -11.34
CA ILE A 146 14.47 7.47 -9.98
C ILE A 146 14.25 8.92 -9.57
N VAL A 147 14.45 9.89 -10.48
CA VAL A 147 14.13 11.31 -10.21
C VAL A 147 12.65 11.48 -9.86
N ALA A 148 11.75 10.91 -10.65
CA ALA A 148 10.31 10.98 -10.39
C ALA A 148 9.96 10.33 -9.04
N GLY A 149 10.48 9.13 -8.78
CA GLY A 149 10.27 8.42 -7.52
C GLY A 149 10.79 9.20 -6.30
N LEU A 150 12.00 9.77 -6.39
CA LEU A 150 12.62 10.56 -5.32
C LEU A 150 11.86 11.88 -5.09
N THR A 151 11.43 12.55 -6.16
CA THR A 151 10.58 13.75 -6.08
C THR A 151 9.31 13.48 -5.28
N LEU A 152 8.61 12.39 -5.59
CA LEU A 152 7.40 11.99 -4.86
C LEU A 152 7.69 11.52 -3.44
N ALA A 153 8.80 10.82 -3.21
CA ALA A 153 9.18 10.35 -1.87
C ALA A 153 9.42 11.54 -0.94
N TYR A 154 10.17 12.55 -1.38
CA TYR A 154 10.34 13.79 -0.61
C TYR A 154 9.00 14.50 -0.34
N ALA A 155 8.13 14.63 -1.35
CA ALA A 155 6.84 15.30 -1.20
C ALA A 155 5.94 14.59 -0.18
N LYS A 156 5.88 13.25 -0.23
CA LYS A 156 5.12 12.42 0.72
C LYS A 156 5.73 12.39 2.12
N ASN A 157 7.04 12.55 2.23
CA ASN A 157 7.76 12.64 3.51
C ASN A 157 7.77 14.07 4.09
N ASN A 158 6.78 14.87 3.74
CA ASN A 158 6.60 16.24 4.22
C ASN A 158 7.77 17.20 3.88
N GLN A 159 8.47 16.92 2.80
CA GLN A 159 9.61 17.71 2.29
C GLN A 159 9.40 18.09 0.80
N PRO A 160 8.25 18.67 0.42
CA PRO A 160 7.93 18.93 -0.99
C PRO A 160 8.95 19.83 -1.69
N GLN A 161 9.58 20.76 -0.97
CA GLN A 161 10.61 21.65 -1.53
C GLN A 161 11.83 20.88 -2.05
N ASN A 162 12.29 19.86 -1.31
CA ASN A 162 13.39 19.00 -1.76
C ASN A 162 13.01 18.21 -3.01
N GLY A 163 11.79 17.69 -3.07
CA GLY A 163 11.24 17.04 -4.26
C GLY A 163 11.19 17.99 -5.47
N ILE A 164 10.70 19.22 -5.28
CA ILE A 164 10.65 20.25 -6.32
C ILE A 164 12.05 20.55 -6.86
N ILE A 165 13.04 20.75 -5.98
CA ILE A 165 14.42 21.01 -6.38
C ILE A 165 14.97 19.83 -7.21
N CYS A 166 14.69 18.59 -6.79
CA CYS A 166 15.11 17.39 -7.52
C CYS A 166 14.51 17.35 -8.93
N GLY A 167 13.20 17.51 -9.06
CA GLY A 167 12.51 17.50 -10.35
C GLY A 167 12.94 18.66 -11.26
N LEU A 168 13.06 19.88 -10.73
CA LEU A 168 13.51 21.05 -11.50
C LEU A 168 14.94 20.87 -12.03
N LYS A 169 15.85 20.31 -11.24
CA LYS A 169 17.23 20.05 -11.66
C LYS A 169 17.28 19.10 -12.88
N TYR A 170 16.43 18.09 -12.92
CA TYR A 170 16.30 17.21 -14.07
C TYR A 170 15.70 17.96 -15.28
N CYS A 171 14.60 18.70 -15.07
CA CYS A 171 13.89 19.42 -16.12
C CYS A 171 14.73 20.51 -16.83
N GLN A 172 15.83 20.99 -16.20
CA GLN A 172 16.80 21.87 -16.88
C GLN A 172 17.49 21.21 -18.08
N ARG A 173 17.57 19.88 -18.09
CA ARG A 173 18.22 19.10 -19.17
C ARG A 173 17.19 18.39 -20.06
N ASP A 174 16.15 17.86 -19.47
CA ASP A 174 15.04 17.20 -20.16
C ASP A 174 13.69 17.59 -19.55
N SER A 175 13.03 18.54 -20.19
CA SER A 175 11.71 19.05 -19.80
C SER A 175 10.54 18.23 -20.40
N THR A 176 10.83 17.18 -21.16
CA THR A 176 9.82 16.41 -21.90
C THR A 176 9.41 15.10 -21.20
N ASN A 177 10.16 14.68 -20.19
CA ASN A 177 9.90 13.44 -19.46
C ASN A 177 8.60 13.51 -18.67
N ILE A 178 7.58 12.78 -19.13
CA ILE A 178 6.23 12.76 -18.54
C ILE A 178 6.24 12.30 -17.08
N LEU A 179 7.05 11.29 -16.73
CA LEU A 179 7.12 10.78 -15.35
C LEU A 179 7.64 11.84 -14.39
N VAL A 180 8.72 12.53 -14.78
CA VAL A 180 9.31 13.59 -13.94
C VAL A 180 8.39 14.80 -13.85
N ASN A 181 7.80 15.21 -14.98
CA ASN A 181 6.86 16.34 -15.01
C ASN A 181 5.64 16.07 -14.11
N ARG A 182 5.11 14.84 -14.12
CA ARG A 182 4.00 14.45 -13.24
C ARG A 182 4.40 14.49 -11.77
N ALA A 183 5.54 13.87 -11.42
CA ALA A 183 6.05 13.89 -10.05
C ALA A 183 6.31 15.32 -9.54
N LEU A 184 6.82 16.19 -10.42
CA LEU A 184 7.06 17.59 -10.11
C LEU A 184 5.75 18.38 -9.94
N ALA A 185 4.73 18.12 -10.77
CA ALA A 185 3.40 18.71 -10.62
C ALA A 185 2.75 18.29 -9.28
N ASP A 186 2.84 17.00 -8.93
CA ASP A 186 2.35 16.47 -7.66
C ASP A 186 3.11 17.09 -6.47
N ALA A 187 4.42 17.30 -6.58
CA ALA A 187 5.22 17.96 -5.53
C ALA A 187 4.82 19.42 -5.32
N TRP A 188 4.58 20.18 -6.41
CA TRP A 188 4.04 21.54 -6.32
C TRP A 188 2.64 21.57 -5.71
N PHE A 189 1.77 20.62 -6.09
CA PHE A 189 0.45 20.46 -5.50
C PHE A 189 0.53 20.23 -3.98
N MET A 190 1.39 19.32 -3.52
CA MET A 190 1.61 19.04 -2.10
C MET A 190 2.22 20.24 -1.36
N ASN A 191 3.04 21.05 -2.07
CA ASN A 191 3.57 22.32 -1.56
C ASN A 191 2.52 23.45 -1.53
N ARG A 192 1.30 23.19 -2.00
CA ARG A 192 0.20 24.16 -2.14
C ARG A 192 0.47 25.33 -3.11
N ASP A 193 1.46 25.19 -3.97
CA ASP A 193 1.63 26.12 -5.10
C ASP A 193 0.80 25.62 -6.28
N PHE A 194 -0.51 25.88 -6.19
CA PHE A 194 -1.46 25.41 -7.19
C PHE A 194 -1.27 26.07 -8.57
N THR A 195 -0.69 27.28 -8.59
CA THR A 195 -0.39 27.96 -9.84
C THR A 195 0.74 27.27 -10.61
N ALA A 196 1.83 26.90 -9.93
CA ALA A 196 2.92 26.16 -10.55
C ALA A 196 2.46 24.74 -10.95
N ALA A 197 1.70 24.06 -10.08
CA ALA A 197 1.15 22.73 -10.34
C ALA A 197 0.22 22.73 -11.58
N SER A 198 -0.72 23.69 -11.66
CA SER A 198 -1.66 23.81 -12.79
C SER A 198 -0.94 23.89 -14.14
N LYS A 199 0.07 24.75 -14.25
CA LYS A 199 0.85 24.90 -15.49
C LYS A 199 1.54 23.60 -15.93
N LEU A 200 2.01 22.81 -14.97
CA LEU A 200 2.64 21.52 -15.28
C LEU A 200 1.61 20.46 -15.67
N TYR A 201 0.46 20.39 -14.99
CA TYR A 201 -0.62 19.46 -15.39
C TYR A 201 -1.17 19.80 -16.78
N GLU A 202 -1.32 21.09 -17.12
CA GLU A 202 -1.73 21.53 -18.45
C GLU A 202 -0.71 21.06 -19.52
N ARG A 203 0.58 21.25 -19.26
CA ARG A 203 1.63 20.74 -20.16
C ARG A 203 1.56 19.23 -20.31
N LEU A 204 1.29 18.48 -19.25
CA LEU A 204 1.10 17.04 -19.30
C LEU A 204 -0.10 16.65 -20.19
N LEU A 205 -1.21 17.38 -20.07
CA LEU A 205 -2.39 17.20 -20.92
C LEU A 205 -2.08 17.49 -22.40
N GLU A 206 -1.32 18.57 -22.70
CA GLU A 206 -0.83 18.89 -24.03
C GLU A 206 0.09 17.79 -24.59
N GLN A 207 0.87 17.12 -23.75
CA GLN A 207 1.70 15.96 -24.11
C GLN A 207 0.90 14.66 -24.27
N GLY A 208 -0.43 14.68 -24.06
CA GLY A 208 -1.32 13.55 -24.22
C GLY A 208 -1.55 12.71 -22.94
N ASP A 209 -1.03 13.16 -21.79
CA ASP A 209 -1.28 12.48 -20.51
C ASP A 209 -2.68 12.81 -19.95
N SER A 210 -3.70 12.19 -20.53
CA SER A 210 -5.11 12.37 -20.13
C SER A 210 -5.58 11.32 -19.11
N THR A 211 -4.70 10.90 -18.20
CA THR A 211 -5.09 9.95 -17.14
C THR A 211 -6.04 10.59 -16.13
N PHE A 212 -6.82 9.76 -15.43
CA PHE A 212 -7.70 10.23 -14.35
C PHE A 212 -6.95 11.13 -13.35
N ASN A 213 -5.78 10.69 -12.89
CA ASN A 213 -5.01 11.42 -11.88
C ASN A 213 -4.58 12.81 -12.39
N THR A 214 -4.09 12.89 -13.63
CA THR A 214 -3.66 14.16 -14.22
C THR A 214 -4.82 15.14 -14.38
N LEU A 215 -5.96 14.68 -14.91
CA LEU A 215 -7.17 15.49 -15.08
C LEU A 215 -7.76 15.92 -13.73
N TYR A 216 -7.85 14.99 -12.78
CA TYR A 216 -8.40 15.29 -11.45
C TYR A 216 -7.53 16.31 -10.70
N SER A 217 -6.20 16.13 -10.72
CA SER A 217 -5.28 17.07 -10.08
C SER A 217 -5.25 18.43 -10.79
N ALA A 218 -5.31 18.47 -12.13
CA ALA A 218 -5.44 19.70 -12.90
C ALA A 218 -6.72 20.46 -12.51
N GLY A 219 -7.86 19.76 -12.46
CA GLY A 219 -9.13 20.34 -12.04
C GLY A 219 -9.12 20.87 -10.61
N MET A 220 -8.47 20.14 -9.71
CA MET A 220 -8.28 20.58 -8.33
C MET A 220 -7.42 21.83 -8.24
N CYS A 221 -6.30 21.90 -8.99
CA CYS A 221 -5.47 23.09 -9.05
C CYS A 221 -6.23 24.29 -9.60
N CYS A 222 -6.94 24.12 -10.73
CA CYS A 222 -7.74 25.19 -11.34
C CYS A 222 -8.82 25.72 -10.37
N SER A 223 -9.46 24.84 -9.60
CA SER A 223 -10.41 25.25 -8.56
C SER A 223 -9.75 26.09 -7.46
N GLN A 224 -8.51 25.77 -7.06
CA GLN A 224 -7.79 26.51 -6.02
C GLN A 224 -7.27 27.88 -6.49
N VAL A 225 -7.03 28.04 -7.79
CA VAL A 225 -6.63 29.34 -8.39
C VAL A 225 -7.84 30.11 -8.98
N GLU A 226 -9.06 29.70 -8.62
CA GLU A 226 -10.34 30.31 -9.01
C GLU A 226 -10.63 30.30 -10.53
N ASP A 227 -9.93 29.46 -11.30
CA ASP A 227 -10.25 29.19 -12.70
C ASP A 227 -11.32 28.10 -12.81
N LEU A 228 -12.54 28.47 -12.43
CA LEU A 228 -13.64 27.54 -12.25
C LEU A 228 -14.11 26.89 -13.56
N GLU A 229 -13.96 27.56 -14.70
CA GLU A 229 -14.35 26.98 -16.00
C GLU A 229 -13.41 25.85 -16.42
N ARG A 230 -12.10 26.04 -16.27
CA ARG A 230 -11.14 24.95 -16.51
C ARG A 230 -11.25 23.85 -15.45
N ALA A 231 -11.50 24.21 -14.19
CA ALA A 231 -11.76 23.23 -13.13
C ALA A 231 -12.96 22.33 -13.49
N TYR A 232 -14.09 22.92 -13.91
CA TYR A 232 -15.26 22.16 -14.36
C TYR A 232 -14.90 21.21 -15.51
N HIS A 233 -14.22 21.71 -16.54
CA HIS A 233 -13.87 20.92 -17.71
C HIS A 233 -13.01 19.70 -17.34
N TYR A 234 -11.93 19.90 -16.58
CA TYR A 234 -11.01 18.83 -16.21
C TYR A 234 -11.65 17.83 -15.24
N LEU A 235 -12.39 18.30 -14.22
CA LEU A 235 -13.09 17.42 -13.29
C LEU A 235 -14.19 16.59 -13.98
N LYS A 236 -14.91 17.19 -14.95
CA LYS A 236 -15.90 16.46 -15.72
C LYS A 236 -15.29 15.34 -16.56
N LEU A 237 -14.15 15.61 -17.23
CA LEU A 237 -13.42 14.59 -17.98
C LEU A 237 -12.88 13.51 -17.03
N ALA A 238 -12.29 13.88 -15.89
CA ALA A 238 -11.83 12.92 -14.89
C ALA A 238 -12.96 12.02 -14.39
N PHE A 239 -14.13 12.60 -14.12
CA PHE A 239 -15.31 11.86 -13.68
C PHE A 239 -15.80 10.85 -14.74
N LEU A 240 -15.82 11.24 -16.01
CA LEU A 240 -16.17 10.35 -17.12
C LEU A 240 -15.17 9.19 -17.27
N ILE A 241 -13.86 9.47 -17.19
CA ILE A 241 -12.81 8.44 -17.30
C ILE A 241 -12.88 7.47 -16.13
N SER A 242 -13.29 7.90 -14.93
CA SER A 242 -13.52 7.02 -13.78
C SER A 242 -14.74 6.10 -13.93
N GLY A 243 -15.43 6.13 -15.07
CA GLY A 243 -16.71 5.45 -15.28
C GLY A 243 -17.82 6.00 -14.41
N MET A 244 -17.71 7.26 -14.00
CA MET A 244 -18.65 7.96 -13.10
C MET A 244 -18.77 7.29 -11.70
N GLN A 245 -17.72 6.63 -11.23
CA GLN A 245 -17.72 5.87 -9.98
C GLN A 245 -16.78 6.44 -8.90
N HIS A 246 -16.21 7.63 -9.11
CA HIS A 246 -15.29 8.22 -8.14
C HIS A 246 -15.99 9.29 -7.30
N ALA A 247 -16.42 8.94 -6.09
CA ALA A 247 -17.18 9.81 -5.19
C ALA A 247 -16.52 11.17 -4.90
N GLY A 248 -15.19 11.18 -4.65
CA GLY A 248 -14.44 12.42 -4.42
C GLY A 248 -14.41 13.33 -5.64
N CYS A 249 -14.39 12.78 -6.86
CA CYS A 249 -14.46 13.56 -8.10
C CYS A 249 -15.87 14.14 -8.29
N ALA A 250 -16.92 13.35 -8.08
CA ALA A 250 -18.32 13.82 -8.12
C ALA A 250 -18.53 14.98 -7.12
N TYR A 251 -18.04 14.83 -5.89
CA TYR A 251 -18.11 15.90 -4.89
C TYR A 251 -17.44 17.19 -5.36
N ARG A 252 -16.19 17.12 -5.84
CA ARG A 252 -15.46 18.31 -6.31
C ARG A 252 -16.10 18.96 -7.52
N LEU A 253 -16.56 18.15 -8.46
CA LEU A 253 -17.30 18.62 -9.63
C LEU A 253 -18.61 19.31 -9.22
N GLY A 254 -19.32 18.73 -8.27
CA GLY A 254 -20.55 19.32 -7.73
C GLY A 254 -20.32 20.70 -7.10
N VAL A 255 -19.26 20.85 -6.29
CA VAL A 255 -18.87 22.14 -5.69
C VAL A 255 -18.58 23.17 -6.78
N VAL A 256 -17.72 22.83 -7.76
CA VAL A 256 -17.38 23.73 -8.88
C VAL A 256 -18.62 24.12 -9.70
N CYS A 257 -19.56 23.20 -9.91
CA CYS A 257 -20.82 23.51 -10.57
C CYS A 257 -21.67 24.52 -9.77
N VAL A 258 -21.71 24.40 -8.44
CA VAL A 258 -22.43 25.36 -7.58
C VAL A 258 -21.77 26.74 -7.67
N ASP A 259 -20.43 26.80 -7.58
CA ASP A 259 -19.66 28.04 -7.66
C ASP A 259 -19.81 28.73 -9.03
N THR A 260 -19.99 27.96 -10.11
CA THR A 260 -20.25 28.46 -11.47
C THR A 260 -21.74 28.66 -11.77
N LYS A 261 -22.62 28.59 -10.76
CA LYS A 261 -24.08 28.78 -10.86
C LYS A 261 -24.79 27.71 -11.71
N ARG A 262 -24.18 26.55 -11.95
CA ARG A 262 -24.80 25.39 -12.61
C ARG A 262 -25.53 24.54 -11.57
N TYR A 263 -26.44 25.15 -10.81
CA TYR A 263 -27.07 24.55 -9.62
C TYR A 263 -27.70 23.19 -9.83
N PRO A 264 -28.56 22.96 -10.88
CA PRO A 264 -29.18 21.63 -11.06
C PRO A 264 -28.12 20.52 -11.28
N GLU A 265 -27.10 20.81 -12.08
CA GLU A 265 -26.02 19.87 -12.38
C GLU A 265 -25.16 19.64 -11.11
N GLY A 266 -24.83 20.71 -10.39
CA GLY A 266 -24.02 20.65 -9.16
C GLY A 266 -24.71 19.83 -8.07
N LEU A 267 -25.99 20.08 -7.81
CA LEU A 267 -26.77 19.31 -6.84
C LEU A 267 -26.84 17.83 -7.23
N GLY A 268 -27.03 17.52 -8.53
CA GLY A 268 -27.02 16.14 -9.01
C GLY A 268 -25.68 15.42 -8.75
N TYR A 269 -24.53 16.08 -8.95
CA TYR A 269 -23.23 15.50 -8.62
C TYR A 269 -23.01 15.36 -7.11
N LEU A 270 -23.50 16.29 -6.28
CA LEU A 270 -23.43 16.20 -4.82
C LEU A 270 -24.29 15.05 -4.28
N ASP A 271 -25.49 14.86 -4.81
CA ASP A 271 -26.36 13.74 -4.47
C ASP A 271 -25.71 12.41 -4.86
N LEU A 272 -25.13 12.33 -6.05
CA LEU A 272 -24.40 11.15 -6.51
C LEU A 272 -23.19 10.84 -5.62
N ALA A 273 -22.40 11.86 -5.25
CA ALA A 273 -21.30 11.71 -4.33
C ALA A 273 -21.77 11.19 -2.96
N THR A 274 -22.90 11.72 -2.46
CA THR A 274 -23.51 11.27 -1.20
C THR A 274 -23.91 9.81 -1.27
N GLN A 275 -24.55 9.38 -2.35
CA GLN A 275 -24.92 7.98 -2.55
C GLN A 275 -23.71 7.05 -2.60
N MET A 276 -22.66 7.46 -3.32
CA MET A 276 -21.42 6.70 -3.42
C MET A 276 -20.63 6.63 -2.09
N MET A 277 -20.74 7.65 -1.23
CA MET A 277 -20.08 7.70 0.08
C MET A 277 -20.89 7.01 1.18
N GLN A 278 -22.16 6.64 0.91
CA GLN A 278 -22.93 5.87 1.89
C GLN A 278 -22.30 4.49 2.09
N PRO A 279 -22.06 4.10 3.34
CA PRO A 279 -21.57 2.76 3.61
C PRO A 279 -22.58 1.72 3.09
N ASP A 280 -22.08 0.62 2.55
CA ASP A 280 -22.93 -0.53 2.21
C ASP A 280 -23.70 -0.97 3.44
N THR A 281 -25.03 -0.85 3.39
CA THR A 281 -25.91 -1.15 4.53
C THR A 281 -25.80 -2.60 4.97
N THR A 282 -25.47 -3.53 4.06
CA THR A 282 -25.25 -4.94 4.36
C THR A 282 -24.00 -5.13 5.22
N ILE A 283 -22.91 -4.47 4.83
CA ILE A 283 -21.64 -4.48 5.58
C ILE A 283 -21.84 -3.80 6.93
N MET A 284 -22.54 -2.65 6.97
CA MET A 284 -22.80 -1.93 8.22
C MET A 284 -23.65 -2.74 9.19
N LYS A 285 -24.66 -3.48 8.72
CA LYS A 285 -25.42 -4.45 9.54
C LYS A 285 -24.49 -5.48 10.18
N ALA A 286 -23.60 -6.08 9.40
CA ALA A 286 -22.67 -7.09 9.90
C ALA A 286 -21.67 -6.50 10.92
N ILE A 287 -21.08 -5.33 10.62
CA ILE A 287 -20.12 -4.67 11.50
C ILE A 287 -20.76 -4.27 12.84
N THR A 288 -21.92 -3.63 12.82
CA THR A 288 -22.58 -3.14 14.03
C THR A 288 -23.07 -4.28 14.91
N LEU A 289 -23.55 -5.37 14.31
CA LEU A 289 -23.91 -6.59 15.05
C LEU A 289 -22.68 -7.22 15.72
N ALA A 290 -21.60 -7.44 14.97
CA ALA A 290 -20.37 -8.02 15.50
C ALA A 290 -19.72 -7.16 16.60
N LYS A 291 -19.77 -5.81 16.47
CA LYS A 291 -19.35 -4.90 17.53
C LYS A 291 -20.16 -5.10 18.80
N GLY A 292 -21.50 -5.18 18.69
CA GLY A 292 -22.38 -5.41 19.84
C GLY A 292 -22.06 -6.72 20.55
N GLU A 293 -21.88 -7.80 19.80
CA GLU A 293 -21.48 -9.11 20.33
C GLU A 293 -20.09 -9.07 20.98
N GLY A 294 -19.11 -8.44 20.34
CA GLY A 294 -17.75 -8.30 20.86
C GLY A 294 -17.72 -7.52 22.18
N TYR A 295 -18.42 -6.39 22.27
CA TYR A 295 -18.55 -5.64 23.52
C TYR A 295 -19.28 -6.43 24.59
N TYR A 296 -20.34 -7.15 24.27
CA TYR A 296 -21.06 -7.99 25.20
C TYR A 296 -20.18 -9.10 25.80
N LEU A 297 -19.45 -9.81 24.95
CA LEU A 297 -18.54 -10.89 25.35
C LEU A 297 -17.36 -10.38 26.20
N SER A 298 -16.92 -9.16 25.97
CA SER A 298 -15.89 -8.47 26.74
C SER A 298 -16.43 -7.75 28.01
N GLN A 299 -17.73 -7.93 28.31
CA GLN A 299 -18.41 -7.34 29.47
C GLN A 299 -18.54 -5.80 29.47
N HIS A 300 -18.38 -5.17 28.28
CA HIS A 300 -18.61 -3.75 28.07
C HIS A 300 -20.08 -3.52 27.65
N TYR A 301 -20.99 -3.69 28.59
CA TYR A 301 -22.43 -3.80 28.30
C TYR A 301 -23.07 -2.50 27.77
N GLU A 302 -22.61 -1.34 28.22
CA GLU A 302 -23.08 -0.05 27.69
C GLU A 302 -22.67 0.16 26.24
N GLU A 303 -21.43 -0.21 25.90
CA GLU A 303 -20.92 -0.18 24.54
C GLU A 303 -21.64 -1.18 23.64
N ALA A 304 -21.94 -2.37 24.16
CA ALA A 304 -22.72 -3.38 23.45
C ALA A 304 -24.12 -2.85 23.08
N VAL A 305 -24.82 -2.24 24.04
CA VAL A 305 -26.13 -1.63 23.81
C VAL A 305 -26.04 -0.50 22.79
N ARG A 306 -25.01 0.36 22.83
CA ARG A 306 -24.81 1.41 21.82
C ARG A 306 -24.64 0.82 20.44
N ALA A 307 -23.76 -0.18 20.27
CA ALA A 307 -23.52 -0.83 19.00
C ALA A 307 -24.75 -1.57 18.45
N TRP A 308 -25.54 -2.20 19.32
CA TRP A 308 -26.80 -2.84 18.92
C TRP A 308 -27.89 -1.82 18.54
N LYS A 309 -27.94 -0.64 19.18
CA LYS A 309 -28.79 0.46 18.74
C LYS A 309 -28.39 0.97 17.37
N ASP A 310 -27.08 1.11 17.12
CA ASP A 310 -26.56 1.44 15.78
C ASP A 310 -26.94 0.38 14.76
N HIS A 311 -26.91 -0.93 15.13
CA HIS A 311 -27.37 -2.01 14.26
C HIS A 311 -28.84 -1.83 13.87
N LEU A 312 -29.71 -1.43 14.80
CA LEU A 312 -31.13 -1.21 14.50
C LEU A 312 -31.37 -0.05 13.54
N ASN A 313 -30.47 0.93 13.43
CA ASN A 313 -30.54 1.98 12.40
C ASN A 313 -30.40 1.41 10.98
N TYR A 314 -29.61 0.34 10.83
CA TYR A 314 -29.41 -0.35 9.55
C TYR A 314 -30.34 -1.55 9.36
N ASN A 315 -30.80 -2.16 10.43
CA ASN A 315 -31.67 -3.33 10.44
C ASN A 315 -32.79 -3.22 11.48
N PRO A 316 -33.79 -2.35 11.25
CA PRO A 316 -34.88 -2.10 12.20
C PRO A 316 -35.80 -3.31 12.43
N SER A 317 -35.72 -4.35 11.63
CA SER A 317 -36.48 -5.59 11.79
C SER A 317 -35.74 -6.69 12.56
N SER A 318 -34.54 -6.41 13.09
CA SER A 318 -33.74 -7.41 13.82
C SER A 318 -34.30 -7.74 15.18
N VAL A 319 -35.23 -8.68 15.24
CA VAL A 319 -35.91 -9.10 16.47
C VAL A 319 -34.93 -9.53 17.56
N ALA A 320 -33.90 -10.33 17.18
CA ALA A 320 -32.87 -10.77 18.14
C ALA A 320 -32.13 -9.62 18.79
N THR A 321 -31.89 -8.53 18.06
CA THR A 321 -31.18 -7.36 18.60
C THR A 321 -31.99 -6.62 19.64
N TYR A 322 -33.30 -6.44 19.44
CA TYR A 322 -34.18 -5.88 20.47
C TYR A 322 -34.15 -6.72 21.76
N TYR A 323 -34.19 -8.05 21.62
CA TYR A 323 -34.11 -8.95 22.75
C TYR A 323 -32.77 -8.86 23.50
N ASN A 324 -31.66 -8.79 22.75
CA ASN A 324 -30.32 -8.64 23.34
C ASN A 324 -30.18 -7.31 24.11
N ILE A 325 -30.69 -6.22 23.54
CA ILE A 325 -30.69 -4.92 24.23
C ILE A 325 -31.55 -4.98 25.50
N ALA A 326 -32.74 -5.60 25.45
CA ALA A 326 -33.63 -5.76 26.59
C ALA A 326 -32.93 -6.54 27.73
N ASN A 327 -32.31 -7.69 27.39
CA ASN A 327 -31.56 -8.49 28.35
C ASN A 327 -30.40 -7.72 28.96
N ALA A 328 -29.64 -6.96 28.16
CA ALA A 328 -28.51 -6.18 28.64
C ALA A 328 -28.96 -5.11 29.65
N TYR A 329 -30.00 -4.37 29.35
CA TYR A 329 -30.56 -3.41 30.27
C TYR A 329 -31.10 -4.06 31.53
N TYR A 330 -31.95 -5.09 31.39
CA TYR A 330 -32.65 -5.70 32.53
C TYR A 330 -31.68 -6.45 33.46
N TYR A 331 -30.87 -7.36 32.93
CA TYR A 331 -30.05 -8.24 33.77
C TYR A 331 -28.66 -7.70 34.08
N LEU A 332 -28.05 -6.90 33.20
CA LEU A 332 -26.64 -6.55 33.31
C LEU A 332 -26.45 -5.10 33.78
N LEU A 333 -27.16 -4.15 33.18
CA LEU A 333 -27.10 -2.74 33.53
C LEU A 333 -28.09 -2.36 34.68
N LYS A 334 -28.99 -3.29 35.05
CA LYS A 334 -29.99 -3.09 36.10
C LYS A 334 -30.93 -1.90 35.86
N ASP A 335 -31.15 -1.55 34.61
CA ASP A 335 -32.14 -0.56 34.19
C ASP A 335 -33.41 -1.30 33.69
N GLU A 336 -34.24 -1.69 34.67
CA GLU A 336 -35.48 -2.43 34.42
C GLU A 336 -36.42 -1.66 33.49
N LYS A 337 -36.50 -0.34 33.66
CA LYS A 337 -37.38 0.52 32.84
C LYS A 337 -37.01 0.44 31.36
N GLN A 338 -35.72 0.59 31.00
CA GLN A 338 -35.26 0.44 29.62
C GLN A 338 -35.40 -1.01 29.18
N GLY A 339 -35.09 -1.97 30.02
CA GLY A 339 -35.25 -3.39 29.73
C GLY A 339 -36.68 -3.73 29.30
N PHE A 340 -37.69 -3.32 30.04
CA PHE A 340 -39.10 -3.52 29.69
C PHE A 340 -39.50 -2.80 28.41
N ALA A 341 -39.04 -1.58 28.18
CA ALA A 341 -39.32 -0.84 26.95
C ALA A 341 -38.80 -1.59 25.70
N TYR A 342 -37.61 -2.19 25.78
CA TYR A 342 -37.05 -2.99 24.66
C TYR A 342 -37.69 -4.38 24.58
N TYR A 343 -38.11 -5.02 25.67
CA TYR A 343 -38.92 -6.25 25.60
C TYR A 343 -40.26 -6.01 24.90
N GLN A 344 -40.90 -4.89 25.13
CA GLN A 344 -42.13 -4.53 24.41
C GLN A 344 -41.89 -4.38 22.91
N GLN A 345 -40.86 -3.61 22.54
CA GLN A 345 -40.48 -3.48 21.12
C GLN A 345 -40.11 -4.83 20.47
N PHE A 346 -39.42 -5.71 21.22
CA PHE A 346 -39.13 -7.06 20.79
C PHE A 346 -40.44 -7.84 20.52
N LEU A 347 -41.38 -7.81 21.43
CA LEU A 347 -42.68 -8.49 21.30
C LEU A 347 -43.46 -7.98 20.10
N ASP A 348 -43.50 -6.66 19.90
CA ASP A 348 -44.18 -6.03 18.76
C ASP A 348 -43.57 -6.48 17.45
N LYS A 349 -42.23 -6.50 17.34
CA LYS A 349 -41.52 -6.98 16.14
C LYS A 349 -41.63 -8.51 15.93
N ALA A 350 -41.66 -9.27 16.99
CA ALA A 350 -41.81 -10.73 16.91
C ALA A 350 -43.22 -11.14 16.37
N LEU A 351 -44.25 -10.32 16.60
CA LEU A 351 -45.60 -10.56 16.06
C LEU A 351 -45.69 -10.36 14.54
N GLU A 352 -44.74 -9.63 13.94
CA GLU A 352 -44.67 -9.44 12.48
C GLU A 352 -44.14 -10.71 11.74
N ILE A 353 -43.63 -11.73 12.48
CA ILE A 353 -43.07 -12.95 11.90
C ILE A 353 -44.14 -14.03 11.74
N GLU A 354 -44.48 -14.34 10.50
CA GLU A 354 -45.53 -15.35 10.18
C GLU A 354 -45.19 -16.76 10.66
N LYS A 355 -43.91 -17.15 10.62
CA LYS A 355 -43.43 -18.49 11.02
C LYS A 355 -42.26 -18.39 12.00
N PRO A 356 -42.56 -18.17 13.28
CA PRO A 356 -41.50 -18.06 14.29
C PRO A 356 -40.80 -19.42 14.52
N THR A 357 -39.47 -19.36 14.70
CA THR A 357 -38.69 -20.54 15.07
C THR A 357 -38.99 -20.96 16.51
N PRO A 358 -38.73 -22.24 16.90
CA PRO A 358 -38.88 -22.69 18.27
C PRO A 358 -38.12 -21.82 19.28
N GLN A 359 -36.93 -21.38 18.92
CA GLN A 359 -36.10 -20.50 19.74
C GLN A 359 -36.75 -19.12 19.93
N LEU A 360 -37.32 -18.55 18.87
CA LEU A 360 -38.04 -17.28 18.95
C LEU A 360 -39.28 -17.38 19.83
N LEU A 361 -40.02 -18.49 19.76
CA LEU A 361 -41.18 -18.76 20.62
C LEU A 361 -40.77 -18.79 22.11
N GLU A 362 -39.65 -19.43 22.44
CA GLU A 362 -39.10 -19.44 23.81
C GLU A 362 -38.75 -18.02 24.29
N MET A 363 -38.12 -17.20 23.43
CA MET A 363 -37.79 -15.81 23.73
C MET A 363 -39.05 -14.98 23.96
N ILE A 364 -40.10 -15.16 23.15
CA ILE A 364 -41.39 -14.51 23.28
C ILE A 364 -42.02 -14.86 24.64
N GLU A 365 -42.04 -16.13 25.00
CA GLU A 365 -42.61 -16.59 26.25
C GLU A 365 -41.87 -15.98 27.47
N LYS A 366 -40.56 -15.96 27.45
CA LYS A 366 -39.74 -15.33 28.51
C LYS A 366 -40.01 -13.83 28.63
N ALA A 367 -40.02 -13.11 27.49
CA ALA A 367 -40.31 -11.68 27.50
C ALA A 367 -41.72 -11.34 28.02
N ARG A 368 -42.73 -12.13 27.62
CA ARG A 368 -44.12 -11.96 28.12
C ARG A 368 -44.22 -12.16 29.63
N LYS A 369 -43.59 -13.22 30.14
CA LYS A 369 -43.57 -13.47 31.61
C LYS A 369 -42.98 -12.30 32.38
N LEU A 370 -41.86 -11.74 31.90
CA LEU A 370 -41.22 -10.59 32.52
C LEU A 370 -42.12 -9.33 32.45
N CYS A 371 -42.77 -9.04 31.33
CA CYS A 371 -43.66 -7.91 31.21
C CYS A 371 -44.99 -8.04 31.99
N LEU A 372 -45.40 -9.26 32.35
CA LEU A 372 -46.61 -9.49 33.19
C LEU A 372 -46.34 -9.41 34.71
N THR A 373 -45.08 -9.41 35.12
CA THR A 373 -44.70 -9.32 36.55
C THR A 373 -44.50 -7.86 37.01
N GLN A 374 -44.79 -6.92 36.15
CA GLN A 374 -44.88 -5.47 36.47
C GLN A 374 -46.24 -5.14 37.07
#